data_afffbb9fc2021a0c6e63c5691be050c3
#
_entry.id   afffbb9fc2021a0c6e63c5691be050c3
#
_cell.length_a   1.000
_cell.length_b   1.000
_cell.length_c   1.000
_cell.angle_alpha   90.00
_cell.angle_beta   90.00
_cell.angle_gamma   90.00
#
_symmetry.space_group_name_H-M   'P 1'
#
loop_
_entity.id
_entity.type
_entity.pdbx_description
1 polymer ?
#
loop_
_entity_poly.entity_id
_entity_poly.type
_entity_poly.pdbx_seq_one_letter_code
_entity_poly.pdbx_strand_id
1 'polypeptide(L)'
;MFTVSVDPKLIEHCKVMVSKHDFGKRFTANGTKEQQLTGIIGQSVVMDFFGKGYVDGSYGFDEGVDLVFADKTIDVKTMGRTTAVKSGYTNNFLKLQDYFDTDIYIFCSYHKIKQVLTVCGWISKEDFVVKRRFYPKGSIRTRFDKTTFTTFADLYEIDNKDLNNVNSITDLKNQLK
;
A
#
# COMPACT_ATOMS: atom_id res chain seq x y z
N MET A 1 -2.12 12.08 8.56
CA MET A 1 -2.53 10.64 8.63
C MET A 1 -3.86 10.53 9.35
N PHE A 2 -4.76 9.68 8.88
CA PHE A 2 -6.03 9.34 9.57
C PHE A 2 -6.26 7.82 9.56
N THR A 3 -7.08 7.33 10.49
CA THR A 3 -7.32 5.90 10.69
C THR A 3 -8.81 5.59 10.62
N VAL A 4 -9.16 4.49 9.97
CA VAL A 4 -10.53 3.95 9.89
C VAL A 4 -10.57 2.51 10.38
N SER A 5 -11.68 2.11 10.98
CA SER A 5 -11.96 0.70 11.27
C SER A 5 -12.26 -0.03 9.95
N VAL A 6 -11.72 -1.23 9.79
CA VAL A 6 -12.02 -2.06 8.62
C VAL A 6 -13.22 -2.95 8.95
N ASP A 7 -14.25 -2.92 8.11
CA ASP A 7 -15.43 -3.77 8.29
C ASP A 7 -15.01 -5.25 8.30
N PRO A 8 -15.39 -6.05 9.31
CA PRO A 8 -15.15 -7.49 9.34
C PRO A 8 -15.65 -8.22 8.09
N LYS A 9 -16.75 -7.76 7.47
CA LYS A 9 -17.27 -8.34 6.23
C LYS A 9 -16.34 -8.12 5.06
N LEU A 10 -15.69 -6.93 4.98
CA LEU A 10 -14.68 -6.65 3.99
C LEU A 10 -13.45 -7.54 4.19
N ILE A 11 -13.00 -7.73 5.43
CA ILE A 11 -11.86 -8.62 5.73
C ILE A 11 -12.17 -10.05 5.28
N GLU A 12 -13.37 -10.54 5.55
CA GLU A 12 -13.79 -11.89 5.14
C GLU A 12 -13.89 -11.99 3.61
N HIS A 13 -14.45 -10.99 2.94
CA HIS A 13 -14.43 -10.90 1.48
C HIS A 13 -13.00 -11.00 0.93
N CYS A 14 -12.05 -10.22 1.45
CA CYS A 14 -10.66 -10.24 1.02
C CYS A 14 -9.99 -11.61 1.25
N LYS A 15 -10.31 -12.31 2.36
CA LYS A 15 -9.81 -13.68 2.59
C LYS A 15 -10.31 -14.65 1.51
N VAL A 16 -11.60 -14.58 1.17
CA VAL A 16 -12.17 -15.38 0.07
C VAL A 16 -11.46 -15.06 -1.25
N MET A 17 -11.20 -13.80 -1.55
CA MET A 17 -10.50 -13.40 -2.77
C MET A 17 -9.08 -13.98 -2.82
N VAL A 18 -8.28 -13.83 -1.76
CA VAL A 18 -6.91 -14.39 -1.70
C VAL A 18 -6.89 -15.92 -1.77
N SER A 19 -7.96 -16.61 -1.31
CA SER A 19 -8.05 -18.06 -1.45
C SER A 19 -8.28 -18.51 -2.89
N LYS A 20 -9.02 -17.72 -3.68
CA LYS A 20 -9.42 -18.03 -5.06
C LYS A 20 -8.42 -17.52 -6.10
N HIS A 21 -7.74 -16.43 -5.83
CA HIS A 21 -6.89 -15.73 -6.78
C HIS A 21 -5.46 -15.57 -6.23
N ASP A 22 -4.48 -15.45 -7.12
CA ASP A 22 -3.10 -15.14 -6.78
C ASP A 22 -2.77 -13.69 -7.18
N PHE A 23 -2.94 -12.77 -6.26
CA PHE A 23 -2.62 -11.35 -6.43
C PHE A 23 -1.11 -11.06 -6.33
N GLY A 24 -0.30 -12.07 -6.02
CA GLY A 24 1.16 -11.93 -5.84
C GLY A 24 1.99 -12.34 -7.03
N LYS A 25 1.38 -12.71 -8.16
CA LYS A 25 2.09 -13.29 -9.32
C LYS A 25 2.92 -12.22 -10.05
N ARG A 26 4.16 -12.01 -9.56
CA ARG A 26 5.10 -10.98 -10.05
C ARG A 26 6.43 -11.61 -10.50
N PHE A 27 6.38 -12.72 -11.20
CA PHE A 27 7.53 -13.47 -11.74
C PHE A 27 8.52 -13.98 -10.67
N THR A 28 9.34 -13.12 -10.05
CA THR A 28 10.44 -13.52 -9.17
C THR A 28 10.25 -13.11 -7.69
N ALA A 29 9.26 -12.31 -7.36
CA ALA A 29 9.04 -11.78 -6.01
C ALA A 29 7.56 -11.82 -5.62
N ASN A 30 7.00 -13.03 -5.59
CA ASN A 30 5.60 -13.24 -5.17
C ASN A 30 5.47 -12.97 -3.67
N GLY A 31 4.51 -12.13 -3.29
CA GLY A 31 4.14 -11.93 -1.89
C GLY A 31 3.48 -13.17 -1.30
N THR A 32 3.70 -13.42 0.01
CA THR A 32 2.96 -14.46 0.73
C THR A 32 1.45 -14.19 0.72
N LYS A 33 0.62 -15.20 0.93
CA LYS A 33 -0.84 -15.03 1.04
C LYS A 33 -1.23 -13.99 2.10
N GLU A 34 -0.49 -13.88 3.20
CA GLU A 34 -0.68 -12.84 4.22
C GLU A 34 -0.35 -11.44 3.71
N GLN A 35 0.69 -11.29 2.92
CA GLN A 35 1.04 -10.02 2.29
C GLN A 35 0.01 -9.61 1.23
N GLN A 36 -0.46 -10.58 0.42
CA GLN A 36 -1.54 -10.37 -0.54
C GLN A 36 -2.82 -9.91 0.17
N LEU A 37 -3.23 -10.61 1.26
CA LEU A 37 -4.40 -10.23 2.06
C LEU A 37 -4.27 -8.80 2.60
N THR A 38 -3.10 -8.45 3.13
CA THR A 38 -2.82 -7.09 3.62
C THR A 38 -2.98 -6.06 2.50
N GLY A 39 -2.46 -6.35 1.31
CA GLY A 39 -2.54 -5.47 0.13
C GLY A 39 -3.99 -5.22 -0.28
N ILE A 40 -4.75 -6.29 -0.54
CA ILE A 40 -6.14 -6.15 -1.03
C ILE A 40 -7.12 -5.61 0.02
N ILE A 41 -6.84 -5.75 1.34
CA ILE A 41 -7.61 -5.05 2.37
C ILE A 41 -7.42 -3.54 2.22
N GLY A 42 -6.17 -3.07 2.13
CA GLY A 42 -5.90 -1.64 1.98
C GLY A 42 -6.45 -1.08 0.68
N GLN A 43 -6.24 -1.77 -0.44
CA GLN A 43 -6.79 -1.42 -1.75
C GLN A 43 -8.32 -1.32 -1.69
N SER A 44 -9.03 -2.34 -1.17
CA SER A 44 -10.49 -2.34 -1.07
C SER A 44 -11.04 -1.21 -0.21
N VAL A 45 -10.41 -0.91 0.94
CA VAL A 45 -10.82 0.21 1.81
C VAL A 45 -10.64 1.54 1.09
N VAL A 46 -9.52 1.74 0.38
CA VAL A 46 -9.28 2.99 -0.36
C VAL A 46 -10.24 3.09 -1.55
N MET A 47 -10.45 2.02 -2.32
CA MET A 47 -11.44 1.99 -3.41
C MET A 47 -12.84 2.37 -2.92
N ASP A 48 -13.26 1.88 -1.74
CA ASP A 48 -14.55 2.21 -1.13
C ASP A 48 -14.65 3.70 -0.80
N PHE A 49 -13.58 4.35 -0.33
CA PHE A 49 -13.57 5.81 -0.16
C PHE A 49 -13.95 6.55 -1.43
N PHE A 50 -13.58 6.04 -2.60
CA PHE A 50 -13.87 6.64 -3.91
C PHE A 50 -15.15 6.09 -4.56
N GLY A 51 -15.92 5.24 -3.86
CA GLY A 51 -17.16 4.65 -4.36
C GLY A 51 -16.95 3.63 -5.49
N LYS A 52 -15.77 2.97 -5.51
CA LYS A 52 -15.41 1.97 -6.54
C LYS A 52 -15.70 0.53 -6.11
N GLY A 53 -16.24 0.31 -4.90
CA GLY A 53 -16.46 -1.02 -4.35
C GLY A 53 -15.18 -1.68 -3.84
N TYR A 54 -15.16 -3.02 -3.79
CA TYR A 54 -14.05 -3.81 -3.26
C TYR A 54 -13.35 -4.57 -4.40
N VAL A 55 -12.11 -5.00 -4.15
CA VAL A 55 -11.38 -5.91 -5.06
C VAL A 55 -12.19 -7.19 -5.26
N ASP A 56 -12.52 -7.52 -6.51
CA ASP A 56 -13.33 -8.69 -6.87
C ASP A 56 -12.56 -9.81 -7.59
N GLY A 57 -11.27 -9.55 -7.90
CA GLY A 57 -10.40 -10.50 -8.59
C GLY A 57 -10.67 -10.65 -10.08
N SER A 58 -11.60 -9.90 -10.67
CA SER A 58 -12.01 -10.02 -12.07
C SER A 58 -10.90 -9.63 -13.06
N TYR A 59 -10.04 -8.71 -12.68
CA TYR A 59 -8.97 -8.18 -13.54
C TYR A 59 -7.61 -8.87 -13.38
N GLY A 60 -7.46 -9.81 -12.44
CA GLY A 60 -6.18 -10.48 -12.19
C GLY A 60 -5.11 -9.50 -11.69
N PHE A 61 -3.98 -9.39 -12.42
CA PHE A 61 -2.93 -8.41 -12.14
C PHE A 61 -3.31 -7.07 -12.80
N ASP A 62 -3.41 -6.02 -11.99
CA ASP A 62 -3.91 -4.68 -12.35
C ASP A 62 -2.87 -3.73 -12.96
N GLU A 63 -1.69 -4.25 -13.31
CA GLU A 63 -0.57 -3.46 -13.86
C GLU A 63 -0.22 -2.21 -13.03
N GLY A 64 -0.50 -2.26 -11.71
CA GLY A 64 -0.18 -1.20 -10.77
C GLY A 64 -1.17 -0.04 -10.75
N VAL A 65 -2.39 -0.23 -11.28
CA VAL A 65 -3.48 0.76 -11.20
C VAL A 65 -4.66 0.18 -10.45
N ASP A 66 -4.80 0.52 -9.18
CA ASP A 66 -5.90 0.06 -8.33
C ASP A 66 -7.21 0.83 -8.59
N LEU A 67 -7.11 2.12 -8.92
CA LEU A 67 -8.27 2.96 -9.27
C LEU A 67 -7.86 4.19 -10.06
N VAL A 68 -8.87 4.81 -10.70
CA VAL A 68 -8.73 6.12 -11.37
C VAL A 68 -9.64 7.13 -10.67
N PHE A 69 -9.09 8.31 -10.37
CA PHE A 69 -9.83 9.43 -9.80
C PHE A 69 -9.29 10.77 -10.33
N ALA A 70 -10.19 11.67 -10.79
CA ALA A 70 -9.84 12.96 -11.39
C ALA A 70 -8.77 12.81 -12.49
N ASP A 71 -8.96 11.85 -13.40
CA ASP A 71 -8.10 11.51 -14.54
C ASP A 71 -6.65 11.06 -14.14
N LYS A 72 -6.44 10.72 -12.85
CA LYS A 72 -5.18 10.21 -12.35
C LYS A 72 -5.27 8.74 -11.99
N THR A 73 -4.27 7.97 -12.40
CA THR A 73 -4.10 6.57 -12.01
C THR A 73 -3.50 6.49 -10.61
N ILE A 74 -4.06 5.64 -9.75
CA ILE A 74 -3.70 5.53 -8.33
C ILE A 74 -3.37 4.09 -8.00
N ASP A 75 -2.24 3.88 -7.33
CA ASP A 75 -1.78 2.61 -6.78
C ASP A 75 -1.71 2.69 -5.24
N VAL A 76 -2.32 1.74 -4.54
CA VAL A 76 -2.42 1.68 -3.08
C VAL A 76 -1.41 0.69 -2.51
N LYS A 77 -0.45 1.18 -1.76
CA LYS A 77 0.59 0.36 -1.12
C LYS A 77 0.33 0.20 0.37
N THR A 78 0.09 -1.03 0.81
CA THR A 78 -0.28 -1.31 2.21
C THR A 78 0.75 -2.15 2.94
N MET A 79 1.25 -1.63 4.06
CA MET A 79 2.14 -2.34 4.97
C MET A 79 1.36 -2.98 6.12
N GLY A 80 1.54 -4.28 6.34
CA GLY A 80 0.99 -4.98 7.52
C GLY A 80 1.82 -4.68 8.77
N ARG A 81 1.15 -4.31 9.88
CA ARG A 81 1.80 -3.98 11.15
C ARG A 81 1.02 -4.54 12.34
N THR A 82 1.71 -4.67 13.48
CA THR A 82 1.12 -5.05 14.78
C THR A 82 1.19 -3.92 15.79
N THR A 83 1.78 -2.78 15.41
CA THR A 83 1.93 -1.58 16.24
C THR A 83 1.29 -0.37 15.58
N ALA A 84 0.93 0.64 16.37
CA ALA A 84 0.43 1.91 15.85
C ALA A 84 1.47 2.60 14.97
N VAL A 85 1.01 3.19 13.87
CA VAL A 85 1.86 3.89 12.91
C VAL A 85 2.42 5.19 13.49
N LYS A 86 3.66 5.52 13.11
CA LYS A 86 4.35 6.78 13.46
C LYS A 86 4.86 7.47 12.20
N SER A 87 5.08 8.78 12.30
CA SER A 87 5.62 9.59 11.18
C SER A 87 6.99 9.13 10.68
N GLY A 88 7.82 8.60 11.57
CA GLY A 88 9.14 8.04 11.21
C GLY A 88 9.11 6.59 10.70
N TYR A 89 7.92 5.98 10.51
CA TYR A 89 7.86 4.64 9.94
C TYR A 89 8.05 4.71 8.43
N THR A 90 8.73 3.68 7.91
CA THR A 90 9.09 3.54 6.50
C THR A 90 8.10 2.65 5.78
N ASN A 91 7.78 3.01 4.54
CA ASN A 91 7.02 2.19 3.60
C ASN A 91 7.99 1.60 2.57
N ASN A 92 7.76 0.35 2.22
CA ASN A 92 8.55 -0.38 1.23
C ASN A 92 7.81 -0.40 -0.10
N PHE A 93 8.56 -0.25 -1.19
CA PHE A 93 8.08 -0.34 -2.56
C PHE A 93 9.05 -1.22 -3.37
N LEU A 94 8.56 -2.29 -3.97
CA LEU A 94 9.41 -3.18 -4.77
C LEU A 94 9.81 -2.48 -6.08
N LYS A 95 11.11 -2.41 -6.37
CA LYS A 95 11.64 -1.78 -7.59
C LYS A 95 11.03 -2.33 -8.88
N LEU A 96 10.71 -3.62 -8.89
CA LEU A 96 10.06 -4.25 -10.05
C LEU A 96 8.68 -3.68 -10.40
N GLN A 97 8.09 -2.83 -9.54
CA GLN A 97 6.82 -2.14 -9.80
C GLN A 97 7.01 -0.71 -10.35
N ASP A 98 8.24 -0.24 -10.45
CA ASP A 98 8.57 1.15 -10.82
C ASP A 98 8.23 1.49 -12.28
N TYR A 99 8.10 0.48 -13.14
CA TYR A 99 7.79 0.66 -14.56
C TYR A 99 6.29 0.82 -14.87
N PHE A 100 5.41 0.58 -13.88
CA PHE A 100 3.97 0.78 -14.10
C PHE A 100 3.63 2.25 -14.31
N ASP A 101 2.64 2.49 -15.16
CA ASP A 101 2.17 3.83 -15.46
C ASP A 101 1.13 4.29 -14.43
N THR A 102 1.64 4.72 -13.28
CA THR A 102 0.87 5.17 -12.12
C THR A 102 1.24 6.62 -11.83
N ASP A 103 0.25 7.50 -11.69
CA ASP A 103 0.46 8.92 -11.37
C ASP A 103 0.69 9.15 -9.87
N ILE A 104 -0.03 8.40 -9.03
CA ILE A 104 -0.11 8.63 -7.58
C ILE A 104 0.01 7.32 -6.80
N TYR A 105 0.80 7.35 -5.75
CA TYR A 105 0.85 6.30 -4.73
C TYR A 105 0.15 6.76 -3.45
N ILE A 106 -0.79 5.95 -2.94
CA ILE A 106 -1.37 6.10 -1.60
C ILE A 106 -0.74 5.05 -0.69
N PHE A 107 -0.03 5.49 0.36
CA PHE A 107 0.57 4.59 1.32
C PHE A 107 -0.33 4.39 2.53
N CYS A 108 -0.58 3.13 2.86
CA CYS A 108 -1.42 2.69 3.96
C CYS A 108 -0.68 1.75 4.90
N SER A 109 -1.17 1.67 6.13
CA SER A 109 -0.71 0.73 7.15
C SER A 109 -1.89 0.02 7.78
N TYR A 110 -1.97 -1.31 7.62
CA TYR A 110 -3.00 -2.14 8.21
C TYR A 110 -2.52 -2.75 9.53
N HIS A 111 -3.18 -2.39 10.64
CA HIS A 111 -2.92 -2.96 11.95
C HIS A 111 -3.66 -4.28 12.11
N LYS A 112 -2.96 -5.40 11.96
CA LYS A 112 -3.52 -6.75 11.86
C LYS A 112 -4.36 -7.18 13.06
N ILE A 113 -3.96 -6.77 14.28
CA ILE A 113 -4.65 -7.15 15.52
C ILE A 113 -5.91 -6.29 15.75
N LYS A 114 -5.77 -4.97 15.56
CA LYS A 114 -6.88 -4.02 15.80
C LYS A 114 -7.83 -3.90 14.62
N GLN A 115 -7.47 -4.47 13.46
CA GLN A 115 -8.24 -4.41 12.21
C GLN A 115 -8.60 -2.97 11.81
N VAL A 116 -7.60 -2.08 11.88
CA VAL A 116 -7.75 -0.68 11.45
C VAL A 116 -6.76 -0.37 10.34
N LEU A 117 -7.17 0.46 9.39
CA LEU A 117 -6.31 0.96 8.32
C LEU A 117 -5.98 2.42 8.61
N THR A 118 -4.69 2.74 8.62
CA THR A 118 -4.19 4.13 8.63
C THR A 118 -3.77 4.50 7.23
N VAL A 119 -4.38 5.54 6.65
CA VAL A 119 -3.86 6.21 5.47
C VAL A 119 -2.71 7.10 5.91
N CYS A 120 -1.50 6.71 5.56
CA CYS A 120 -0.26 7.40 5.96
C CYS A 120 -0.09 8.72 5.19
N GLY A 121 -0.52 8.74 3.94
CA GLY A 121 -0.44 9.87 3.03
C GLY A 121 -0.38 9.40 1.58
N TRP A 122 -0.17 10.35 0.68
CA TRP A 122 -0.02 10.11 -0.74
C TRP A 122 1.20 10.85 -1.30
N ILE A 123 1.64 10.47 -2.49
CA ILE A 123 2.74 11.14 -3.19
C ILE A 123 2.58 10.93 -4.69
N SER A 124 2.94 11.94 -5.51
CA SER A 124 3.03 11.76 -6.96
C SER A 124 4.19 10.82 -7.30
N LYS A 125 4.13 10.14 -8.43
CA LYS A 125 5.25 9.32 -8.93
C LYS A 125 6.52 10.14 -9.09
N GLU A 126 6.41 11.36 -9.59
CA GLU A 126 7.54 12.29 -9.79
C GLU A 126 8.24 12.58 -8.45
N ASP A 127 7.49 13.01 -7.44
CA ASP A 127 8.02 13.29 -6.10
C ASP A 127 8.57 12.02 -5.43
N PHE A 128 7.91 10.87 -5.63
CA PHE A 128 8.38 9.59 -5.10
C PHE A 128 9.77 9.25 -5.66
N VAL A 129 10.00 9.42 -6.96
CA VAL A 129 11.31 9.19 -7.59
C VAL A 129 12.40 10.05 -6.96
N VAL A 130 12.08 11.29 -6.60
CA VAL A 130 13.03 12.23 -5.96
C VAL A 130 13.32 11.87 -4.51
N LYS A 131 12.28 11.46 -3.74
CA LYS A 131 12.39 11.30 -2.27
C LYS A 131 12.73 9.88 -1.82
N ARG A 132 12.53 8.87 -2.69
CA ARG A 132 12.76 7.45 -2.34
C ARG A 132 14.24 7.14 -2.13
N ARG A 133 14.53 6.19 -1.26
CA ARG A 133 15.87 5.64 -1.04
C ARG A 133 15.93 4.23 -1.61
N PHE A 134 16.94 3.95 -2.42
CA PHE A 134 17.14 2.63 -3.04
C PHE A 134 18.00 1.71 -2.17
N TYR A 135 17.59 0.44 -2.08
CA TYR A 135 18.31 -0.64 -1.41
C TYR A 135 18.31 -1.89 -2.30
N PRO A 136 19.47 -2.36 -2.77
CA PRO A 136 19.55 -3.59 -3.56
C PRO A 136 19.20 -4.82 -2.73
N LYS A 137 18.80 -5.90 -3.39
CA LYS A 137 18.61 -7.23 -2.79
C LYS A 137 19.85 -7.60 -1.95
N GLY A 138 19.60 -8.12 -0.75
CA GLY A 138 20.66 -8.50 0.21
C GLY A 138 21.08 -7.38 1.16
N SER A 139 20.54 -6.15 1.03
CA SER A 139 20.82 -5.06 1.98
C SER A 139 20.26 -5.37 3.37
N ILE A 140 21.06 -5.13 4.41
CA ILE A 140 20.58 -5.20 5.80
C ILE A 140 19.91 -3.86 6.14
N ARG A 141 18.66 -3.91 6.57
CA ARG A 141 17.87 -2.75 6.97
C ARG A 141 17.47 -2.85 8.44
N THR A 142 17.49 -1.70 9.13
CA THR A 142 17.08 -1.59 10.53
C THR A 142 15.71 -0.94 10.61
N ARG A 143 14.75 -1.61 11.28
CA ARG A 143 13.43 -1.07 11.54
C ARG A 143 13.44 -0.03 12.66
N PHE A 144 12.33 0.68 12.84
CA PHE A 144 12.16 1.66 13.90
C PHE A 144 12.34 1.05 15.32
N ASP A 145 11.95 -0.22 15.51
CA ASP A 145 12.13 -0.98 16.76
C ASP A 145 13.54 -1.57 16.92
N LYS A 146 14.48 -1.17 16.06
CA LYS A 146 15.88 -1.61 16.00
C LYS A 146 16.09 -3.07 15.58
N THR A 147 15.03 -3.81 15.23
CA THR A 147 15.18 -5.12 14.58
C THR A 147 15.73 -4.96 13.17
N THR A 148 16.47 -5.95 12.69
CA THR A 148 17.01 -5.95 11.33
C THR A 148 16.30 -6.94 10.44
N PHE A 149 16.36 -6.71 9.13
CA PHE A 149 15.96 -7.65 8.10
C PHE A 149 16.84 -7.50 6.87
N THR A 150 16.91 -8.54 6.06
CA THR A 150 17.61 -8.51 4.78
C THR A 150 16.60 -8.34 3.67
N THR A 151 16.85 -7.44 2.72
CA THR A 151 15.98 -7.25 1.56
C THR A 151 16.01 -8.48 0.66
N PHE A 152 14.85 -9.04 0.34
CA PHE A 152 14.73 -10.22 -0.53
C PHE A 152 14.68 -9.87 -2.03
N ALA A 153 14.48 -8.59 -2.35
CA ALA A 153 14.46 -8.02 -3.70
C ALA A 153 15.00 -6.59 -3.65
N ASP A 154 15.26 -6.00 -4.81
CA ASP A 154 15.52 -4.57 -4.93
C ASP A 154 14.33 -3.77 -4.41
N LEU A 155 14.58 -2.80 -3.56
CA LEU A 155 13.60 -2.11 -2.75
C LEU A 155 13.82 -0.61 -2.76
N TYR A 156 12.73 0.14 -2.86
CA TYR A 156 12.69 1.55 -2.48
C TYR A 156 12.02 1.71 -1.11
N GLU A 157 12.48 2.67 -0.35
CA GLU A 157 11.88 3.08 0.92
C GLU A 157 11.54 4.57 0.91
N ILE A 158 10.39 4.91 1.53
CA ILE A 158 9.97 6.28 1.81
C ILE A 158 9.36 6.35 3.21
N ASP A 159 9.70 7.40 3.97
CA ASP A 159 9.14 7.58 5.31
C ASP A 159 7.77 8.28 5.25
N ASN A 160 6.90 7.99 6.22
CA ASN A 160 5.58 8.64 6.29
C ASN A 160 5.65 10.18 6.35
N LYS A 161 6.71 10.73 6.97
CA LYS A 161 6.93 12.19 7.06
C LYS A 161 7.19 12.85 5.71
N ASP A 162 7.62 12.09 4.70
CA ASP A 162 7.95 12.58 3.36
C ASP A 162 6.75 12.51 2.40
N LEU A 163 5.62 11.95 2.86
CA LEU A 163 4.36 11.89 2.15
C LEU A 163 3.54 13.19 2.34
N ASN A 164 2.68 13.50 1.38
CA ASN A 164 1.64 14.52 1.54
C ASN A 164 0.67 14.07 2.63
N ASN A 165 0.57 14.84 3.71
CA ASN A 165 -0.25 14.48 4.85
C ASN A 165 -1.74 14.64 4.53
N VAL A 166 -2.54 13.72 5.04
CA VAL A 166 -4.01 13.72 4.90
C VAL A 166 -4.68 13.52 6.26
N ASN A 167 -5.78 14.22 6.50
CA ASN A 167 -6.46 14.24 7.79
C ASN A 167 -7.84 13.57 7.77
N SER A 168 -8.39 13.33 6.58
CA SER A 168 -9.69 12.67 6.38
C SER A 168 -9.82 12.15 4.95
N ILE A 169 -10.88 11.36 4.69
CA ILE A 169 -11.25 10.90 3.34
C ILE A 169 -11.54 12.12 2.44
N THR A 170 -12.27 13.11 2.95
CA THR A 170 -12.59 14.33 2.21
C THR A 170 -11.34 15.12 1.86
N ASP A 171 -10.41 15.25 2.80
CA ASP A 171 -9.13 15.92 2.59
C ASP A 171 -8.30 15.20 1.52
N LEU A 172 -8.19 13.86 1.60
CA LEU A 172 -7.52 13.06 0.57
C LEU A 172 -8.11 13.32 -0.82
N LYS A 173 -9.44 13.25 -0.96
CA LYS A 173 -10.11 13.50 -2.25
C LYS A 173 -9.87 14.91 -2.78
N ASN A 174 -9.86 15.91 -1.91
CA ASN A 174 -9.65 17.31 -2.30
C ASN A 174 -8.21 17.56 -2.76
N GLN A 175 -7.23 16.91 -2.15
CA GLN A 175 -5.83 17.03 -2.54
C GLN A 175 -5.53 16.29 -3.86
N LEU A 176 -6.33 15.28 -4.23
CA LEU A 176 -6.14 14.49 -5.46
C LEU A 176 -6.88 15.04 -6.68
N LYS A 177 -7.75 16.04 -6.54
CA LYS A 177 -8.36 16.78 -7.65
C LYS A 177 -7.36 17.72 -8.30
#